data_a05803f2c52958aa8e1a741f4d550d92
#
_entry.id   a05803f2c52958aa8e1a741f4d550d92
#
_cell.length_a   1.000
_cell.length_b   1.000
_cell.length_c   1.000
_cell.angle_alpha   90.00
_cell.angle_beta   90.00
_cell.angle_gamma   90.00
#
_symmetry.space_group_name_H-M   'P 1'
#
loop_
_entity.id
_entity.type
_entity.pdbx_description
1 polymer ?
#
loop_
_entity_poly.entity_id
_entity_poly.type
_entity_poly.pdbx_seq_one_letter_code
_entity_poly.pdbx_strand_id
1 'polypeptide(L)'
;MLLLALPVFPFVGCEPRTDNGSSVEPISLYEKIGGVWNLSDMRQIDETAKAAGLSVTEVNLYAQFEFPSLVIDLTTEGNQPTTYQVSGTAPELFPNAGYWELNTPFPAADGTAPKILLFADAAKTAKIGELNIISVPGAVEAMELRLTRTADGVPFVSYIYKLVK
;
A
#
# COMPACT_ATOMS: atom_id res chain seq x y z
N MET A 1 60.59 -2.10 -57.12
CA MET A 1 60.28 -2.83 -55.89
C MET A 1 59.64 -1.85 -54.93
N LEU A 2 58.33 -1.83 -54.89
CA LEU A 2 57.54 -0.82 -54.16
C LEU A 2 57.00 -1.46 -52.86
N LEU A 3 57.52 -1.00 -51.70
CA LEU A 3 57.04 -1.47 -50.39
C LEU A 3 55.81 -0.68 -50.00
N LEU A 4 54.67 -1.39 -49.91
CA LEU A 4 53.43 -0.84 -49.40
C LEU A 4 53.43 -0.99 -47.87
N ALA A 5 53.45 0.12 -47.12
CA ALA A 5 53.31 0.13 -45.66
C ALA A 5 51.81 0.23 -45.35
N LEU A 6 51.27 -0.78 -44.67
CA LEU A 6 49.89 -0.74 -44.11
C LEU A 6 49.88 -0.01 -42.77
N PRO A 7 48.96 0.91 -42.55
CA PRO A 7 48.79 1.50 -41.20
C PRO A 7 48.06 0.53 -40.26
N VAL A 8 48.68 0.25 -39.11
CA VAL A 8 48.05 -0.49 -38.02
C VAL A 8 47.22 0.52 -37.21
N PHE A 9 45.91 0.37 -37.19
CA PHE A 9 45.02 1.12 -36.31
C PHE A 9 44.98 0.43 -34.95
N PRO A 10 45.25 1.15 -33.85
CA PRO A 10 45.05 0.60 -32.52
C PRO A 10 43.52 0.53 -32.27
N PHE A 11 43.00 -0.67 -32.04
CA PHE A 11 41.69 -0.86 -31.46
C PHE A 11 41.71 -0.35 -30.03
N VAL A 12 41.14 0.82 -29.79
CA VAL A 12 40.77 1.28 -28.44
C VAL A 12 39.64 0.38 -27.97
N GLY A 13 39.99 -0.64 -27.20
CA GLY A 13 39.01 -1.46 -26.50
C GLY A 13 38.22 -0.59 -25.54
N CYS A 14 36.91 -0.51 -25.69
CA CYS A 14 36.04 -0.06 -24.61
C CYS A 14 36.25 -1.02 -23.43
N GLU A 15 36.89 -0.55 -22.37
CA GLU A 15 36.86 -1.27 -21.11
C GLU A 15 35.42 -1.38 -20.67
N PRO A 16 34.90 -2.58 -20.33
CA PRO A 16 33.59 -2.71 -19.72
C PRO A 16 33.64 -1.91 -18.42
N ARG A 17 32.85 -0.86 -18.33
CA ARG A 17 32.57 -0.18 -17.06
C ARG A 17 32.16 -1.26 -16.07
N THR A 18 33.03 -1.60 -15.15
CA THR A 18 32.62 -2.29 -13.94
C THR A 18 31.75 -1.29 -13.18
N ASP A 19 30.45 -1.36 -13.45
CA ASP A 19 29.44 -0.72 -12.63
C ASP A 19 29.55 -1.41 -11.26
N ASN A 20 30.31 -0.80 -10.36
CA ASN A 20 30.27 -1.13 -8.94
C ASN A 20 28.93 -0.60 -8.44
N GLY A 21 27.84 -1.16 -8.96
CA GLY A 21 26.51 -0.85 -8.55
C GLY A 21 26.40 -1.05 -7.06
N SER A 22 26.50 0.03 -6.29
CA SER A 22 25.87 0.03 -5.00
C SER A 22 24.39 -0.17 -5.26
N SER A 23 23.96 -1.43 -5.21
CA SER A 23 22.56 -1.81 -5.22
C SER A 23 21.94 -1.16 -4.00
N VAL A 24 21.29 -0.03 -4.20
CA VAL A 24 20.43 0.55 -3.16
C VAL A 24 19.27 -0.43 -3.03
N GLU A 25 19.14 -1.03 -1.87
CA GLU A 25 18.00 -1.91 -1.61
C GLU A 25 16.70 -1.15 -1.87
N PRO A 26 15.74 -1.75 -2.59
CA PRO A 26 14.47 -1.08 -2.85
C PRO A 26 13.76 -0.81 -1.53
N ILE A 27 13.28 0.42 -1.36
CA ILE A 27 12.50 0.82 -0.17
C ILE A 27 11.25 -0.07 -0.10
N SER A 28 11.10 -0.77 1.01
CA SER A 28 9.93 -1.63 1.23
C SER A 28 8.68 -0.78 1.47
N LEU A 29 7.51 -1.34 1.17
CA LEU A 29 6.24 -0.69 1.49
C LEU A 29 6.05 -0.51 3.00
N TYR A 30 6.65 -1.35 3.83
CA TYR A 30 6.62 -1.22 5.30
C TYR A 30 7.19 0.12 5.78
N GLU A 31 8.29 0.58 5.19
CA GLU A 31 8.90 1.87 5.52
C GLU A 31 7.99 3.05 5.16
N LYS A 32 7.19 2.91 4.11
CA LYS A 32 6.29 3.96 3.64
C LYS A 32 5.00 4.02 4.45
N ILE A 33 4.41 2.86 4.74
CA ILE A 33 3.07 2.79 5.34
C ILE A 33 3.09 2.62 6.86
N GLY A 34 4.19 2.20 7.47
CA GLY A 34 4.34 2.14 8.91
C GLY A 34 4.17 3.51 9.58
N GLY A 35 3.61 3.52 10.80
CA GLY A 35 3.42 4.71 11.63
C GLY A 35 1.97 5.10 11.85
N VAL A 36 1.78 6.30 12.39
CA VAL A 36 0.48 6.84 12.82
C VAL A 36 -0.18 7.63 11.69
N TRP A 37 -1.41 7.29 11.39
CA TRP A 37 -2.21 7.85 10.30
C TRP A 37 -3.51 8.44 10.82
N ASN A 38 -3.76 9.71 10.51
CA ASN A 38 -4.99 10.40 10.84
C ASN A 38 -5.96 10.34 9.64
N LEU A 39 -7.23 10.08 9.90
CA LEU A 39 -8.23 10.09 8.85
C LEU A 39 -8.49 11.53 8.39
N SER A 40 -8.42 11.77 7.09
CA SER A 40 -8.70 13.08 6.46
C SER A 40 -9.96 13.10 5.59
N ASP A 41 -10.42 11.94 5.15
CA ASP A 41 -11.68 11.77 4.44
C ASP A 41 -12.17 10.33 4.56
N MET A 42 -13.50 10.15 4.52
CA MET A 42 -14.16 8.84 4.60
C MET A 42 -15.31 8.75 3.64
N ARG A 43 -15.28 7.78 2.74
CA ARG A 43 -16.34 7.58 1.76
C ARG A 43 -16.87 6.15 1.80
N GLN A 44 -18.18 6.00 1.66
CA GLN A 44 -18.83 4.72 1.43
C GLN A 44 -19.25 4.62 -0.04
N ILE A 45 -18.97 3.48 -0.65
CA ILE A 45 -19.35 3.16 -2.03
C ILE A 45 -20.36 2.02 -1.99
N ASP A 46 -21.53 2.22 -2.58
CA ASP A 46 -22.49 1.15 -2.87
C ASP A 46 -22.02 0.41 -4.13
N GLU A 47 -21.40 -0.75 -3.93
CA GLU A 47 -20.88 -1.56 -5.02
C GLU A 47 -21.99 -2.18 -5.86
N THR A 48 -23.18 -2.44 -5.27
CA THR A 48 -24.34 -2.96 -5.98
C THR A 48 -24.90 -1.90 -6.92
N ALA A 49 -25.10 -0.67 -6.43
CA ALA A 49 -25.55 0.45 -7.24
C ALA A 49 -24.56 0.77 -8.36
N LYS A 50 -23.27 0.72 -8.06
CA LYS A 50 -22.19 0.92 -9.03
C LYS A 50 -22.20 -0.15 -10.13
N ALA A 51 -22.36 -1.42 -9.77
CA ALA A 51 -22.46 -2.53 -10.73
C ALA A 51 -23.73 -2.42 -11.60
N ALA A 52 -24.81 -1.85 -11.06
CA ALA A 52 -26.06 -1.59 -11.79
C ALA A 52 -26.01 -0.31 -12.65
N GLY A 53 -24.91 0.43 -12.65
CA GLY A 53 -24.75 1.66 -13.43
C GLY A 53 -25.57 2.84 -12.94
N LEU A 54 -25.95 2.86 -11.65
CA LEU A 54 -26.71 3.96 -11.07
C LEU A 54 -25.82 5.20 -10.90
N SER A 55 -26.42 6.40 -10.96
CA SER A 55 -25.70 7.67 -10.95
C SER A 55 -25.19 8.08 -9.56
N VAL A 56 -25.86 7.64 -8.48
CA VAL A 56 -25.47 7.94 -7.09
C VAL A 56 -25.00 6.65 -6.45
N THR A 57 -23.71 6.51 -6.26
CA THR A 57 -23.07 5.30 -5.75
C THR A 57 -22.15 5.57 -4.57
N GLU A 58 -21.97 6.84 -4.18
CA GLU A 58 -21.00 7.24 -3.17
C GLU A 58 -21.59 8.25 -2.18
N VAL A 59 -21.26 8.09 -0.91
CA VAL A 59 -21.61 8.99 0.18
C VAL A 59 -20.37 9.32 0.99
N ASN A 60 -20.15 10.62 1.27
CA ASN A 60 -19.11 11.06 2.20
C ASN A 60 -19.61 10.91 3.64
N LEU A 61 -18.87 10.15 4.44
CA LEU A 61 -19.17 9.88 5.86
C LEU A 61 -18.27 10.66 6.81
N TYR A 62 -17.26 11.39 6.32
CA TYR A 62 -16.19 11.96 7.15
C TYR A 62 -16.74 12.85 8.27
N ALA A 63 -17.70 13.74 7.96
CA ALA A 63 -18.30 14.64 8.95
C ALA A 63 -19.40 13.97 9.81
N GLN A 64 -19.60 12.65 9.65
CA GLN A 64 -20.62 11.88 10.35
C GLN A 64 -19.95 10.83 11.24
N PHE A 65 -20.66 10.37 12.27
CA PHE A 65 -20.24 9.26 13.13
C PHE A 65 -18.82 9.38 13.75
N GLU A 66 -18.35 10.61 14.01
CA GLU A 66 -17.04 10.89 14.63
C GLU A 66 -15.82 10.35 13.88
N PHE A 67 -15.94 10.13 12.55
CA PHE A 67 -14.82 9.69 11.72
C PHE A 67 -13.60 10.61 11.77
N PRO A 68 -13.70 11.95 11.96
CA PRO A 68 -12.53 12.82 12.14
C PRO A 68 -11.63 12.42 13.32
N SER A 69 -12.14 11.67 14.30
CA SER A 69 -11.35 11.20 15.46
C SER A 69 -10.54 9.94 15.18
N LEU A 70 -10.75 9.27 14.04
CA LEU A 70 -10.14 7.97 13.75
C LEU A 70 -8.65 8.11 13.44
N VAL A 71 -7.85 7.32 14.15
CA VAL A 71 -6.41 7.20 13.94
C VAL A 71 -6.06 5.73 13.78
N ILE A 72 -5.23 5.41 12.80
CA ILE A 72 -4.69 4.07 12.57
C ILE A 72 -3.18 4.11 12.83
N ASP A 73 -2.69 3.33 13.79
CA ASP A 73 -1.26 3.11 14.03
C ASP A 73 -0.86 1.75 13.46
N LEU A 74 0.07 1.75 12.50
CA LEU A 74 0.68 0.57 11.90
C LEU A 74 2.11 0.46 12.42
N THR A 75 2.30 -0.16 13.59
CA THR A 75 3.60 -0.25 14.25
C THR A 75 4.56 -1.14 13.49
N THR A 76 5.82 -0.69 13.35
CA THR A 76 6.93 -1.45 12.78
C THR A 76 8.13 -1.46 13.72
N GLU A 77 8.87 -2.57 13.76
CA GLU A 77 10.14 -2.71 14.47
C GLU A 77 11.20 -3.22 13.49
N GLY A 78 12.28 -2.48 13.30
CA GLY A 78 13.32 -2.82 12.33
C GLY A 78 12.76 -3.00 10.90
N ASN A 79 11.85 -2.13 10.48
CA ASN A 79 11.13 -2.19 9.20
C ASN A 79 10.26 -3.47 9.01
N GLN A 80 9.97 -4.18 10.09
CA GLN A 80 9.06 -5.34 10.07
C GLN A 80 7.73 -4.99 10.74
N PRO A 81 6.59 -5.43 10.20
CA PRO A 81 5.28 -5.13 10.76
C PRO A 81 5.06 -5.93 12.04
N THR A 82 4.56 -5.26 13.07
CA THR A 82 4.23 -5.88 14.36
C THR A 82 2.75 -5.77 14.66
N THR A 83 2.33 -4.77 15.42
CA THR A 83 0.94 -4.57 15.82
C THR A 83 0.28 -3.44 15.04
N TYR A 84 -1.04 -3.46 15.00
CA TYR A 84 -1.82 -2.29 14.61
C TYR A 84 -2.84 -1.95 15.69
N GLN A 85 -3.18 -0.67 15.75
CA GLN A 85 -4.24 -0.17 16.62
C GLN A 85 -5.05 0.91 15.91
N VAL A 86 -6.38 0.83 16.06
CA VAL A 86 -7.31 1.88 15.65
C VAL A 86 -7.84 2.54 16.90
N SER A 87 -7.81 3.85 16.96
CA SER A 87 -8.29 4.66 18.08
C SER A 87 -9.26 5.73 17.58
N GLY A 88 -9.90 6.40 18.53
CA GLY A 88 -10.98 7.37 18.28
C GLY A 88 -12.34 6.81 18.70
N THR A 89 -13.39 7.56 18.40
CA THR A 89 -14.80 7.24 18.74
C THR A 89 -15.64 6.90 17.52
N ALA A 90 -14.99 6.77 16.35
CA ALA A 90 -15.64 6.34 15.11
C ALA A 90 -16.14 4.89 15.20
N PRO A 91 -17.20 4.53 14.45
CA PRO A 91 -17.68 3.16 14.39
C PRO A 91 -16.62 2.18 13.92
N GLU A 92 -16.54 1.03 14.58
CA GLU A 92 -15.63 -0.05 14.17
C GLU A 92 -16.13 -0.71 12.87
N LEU A 93 -15.39 -0.52 11.79
CA LEU A 93 -15.66 -1.21 10.53
C LEU A 93 -14.77 -2.45 10.33
N PHE A 94 -13.69 -2.57 11.09
CA PHE A 94 -12.81 -3.74 11.19
C PHE A 94 -12.22 -3.78 12.60
N PRO A 95 -11.63 -4.91 13.06
CA PRO A 95 -11.09 -5.03 14.41
C PRO A 95 -10.10 -3.92 14.77
N ASN A 96 -10.22 -3.35 15.97
CA ASN A 96 -9.47 -2.17 16.40
C ASN A 96 -8.01 -2.43 16.75
N ALA A 97 -7.62 -3.68 16.99
CA ALA A 97 -6.24 -4.03 17.33
C ALA A 97 -5.90 -5.46 16.90
N GLY A 98 -4.62 -5.70 16.74
CA GLY A 98 -4.07 -6.99 16.37
C GLY A 98 -2.68 -6.87 15.79
N TYR A 99 -2.35 -7.78 14.90
CA TYR A 99 -1.09 -7.83 14.17
C TYR A 99 -1.34 -7.62 12.69
N TRP A 100 -0.35 -7.11 11.98
CA TRP A 100 -0.50 -6.83 10.57
C TRP A 100 0.71 -7.27 9.76
N GLU A 101 0.49 -7.49 8.48
CA GLU A 101 1.55 -7.63 7.48
C GLU A 101 1.03 -7.23 6.10
N LEU A 102 1.93 -7.09 5.13
CA LEU A 102 1.58 -6.96 3.74
C LEU A 102 1.55 -8.33 3.06
N ASN A 103 0.62 -8.51 2.12
CA ASN A 103 0.65 -9.68 1.23
C ASN A 103 1.91 -9.70 0.34
N THR A 104 2.52 -8.53 0.11
CA THR A 104 3.79 -8.36 -0.58
C THR A 104 4.51 -7.12 -0.05
N PRO A 105 5.81 -7.20 0.28
CA PRO A 105 6.57 -6.05 0.79
C PRO A 105 6.97 -5.04 -0.29
N PHE A 106 6.77 -5.37 -1.56
CA PHE A 106 7.10 -4.51 -2.70
C PHE A 106 5.91 -4.40 -3.65
N PRO A 107 5.80 -3.29 -4.40
CA PRO A 107 4.80 -3.17 -5.46
C PRO A 107 4.90 -4.32 -6.47
N ALA A 108 3.78 -4.91 -6.81
CA ALA A 108 3.73 -5.98 -7.80
C ALA A 108 3.98 -5.42 -9.21
N ALA A 109 4.77 -6.15 -10.03
CA ALA A 109 5.12 -5.73 -11.38
C ALA A 109 3.89 -5.70 -12.34
N ASP A 110 2.86 -6.47 -12.02
CA ASP A 110 1.60 -6.53 -12.77
C ASP A 110 0.59 -5.44 -12.37
N GLY A 111 0.96 -4.55 -11.44
CA GLY A 111 0.09 -3.50 -10.92
C GLY A 111 -0.97 -3.98 -9.91
N THR A 112 -0.91 -5.23 -9.47
CA THR A 112 -1.80 -5.72 -8.41
C THR A 112 -1.65 -4.88 -7.15
N ALA A 113 -2.76 -4.37 -6.63
CA ALA A 113 -2.76 -3.55 -5.43
C ALA A 113 -2.30 -4.35 -4.21
N PRO A 114 -1.33 -3.85 -3.43
CA PRO A 114 -0.92 -4.50 -2.19
C PRO A 114 -2.05 -4.45 -1.16
N LYS A 115 -2.00 -5.39 -0.20
CA LYS A 115 -3.00 -5.50 0.86
C LYS A 115 -2.33 -5.51 2.22
N ILE A 116 -2.96 -4.84 3.18
CA ILE A 116 -2.70 -5.03 4.60
C ILE A 116 -3.56 -6.20 5.06
N LEU A 117 -2.94 -7.25 5.55
CA LEU A 117 -3.59 -8.40 6.17
C LEU A 117 -3.60 -8.19 7.68
N LEU A 118 -4.75 -8.40 8.32
CA LEU A 118 -4.96 -8.21 9.75
C LEU A 118 -5.13 -9.56 10.44
N PHE A 119 -4.48 -9.75 11.58
CA PHE A 119 -4.43 -11.01 12.33
C PHE A 119 -4.75 -10.78 13.80
N ALA A 120 -5.38 -11.80 14.42
CA ALA A 120 -5.66 -11.77 15.85
C ALA A 120 -4.45 -12.17 16.72
N ASP A 121 -3.47 -12.88 16.14
CA ASP A 121 -2.34 -13.47 16.85
C ASP A 121 -0.98 -13.03 16.29
N ALA A 122 0.04 -13.02 17.16
CA ALA A 122 1.41 -12.65 16.81
C ALA A 122 2.06 -13.59 15.78
N ALA A 123 1.62 -14.85 15.75
CA ALA A 123 2.09 -15.83 14.76
C ALA A 123 1.48 -15.61 13.37
N LYS A 124 0.51 -14.69 13.25
CA LYS A 124 -0.19 -14.30 12.02
C LYS A 124 -0.85 -15.50 11.32
N THR A 125 -1.46 -16.37 12.11
CA THR A 125 -2.15 -17.58 11.63
C THR A 125 -3.67 -17.37 11.55
N ALA A 126 -4.22 -16.53 12.42
CA ALA A 126 -5.63 -16.23 12.50
C ALA A 126 -5.95 -14.89 11.81
N LYS A 127 -6.16 -14.93 10.48
CA LYS A 127 -6.54 -13.75 9.71
C LYS A 127 -7.95 -13.30 10.10
N ILE A 128 -8.11 -12.01 10.45
CA ILE A 128 -9.38 -11.40 10.88
C ILE A 128 -9.87 -10.30 9.92
N GLY A 129 -9.06 -9.90 8.95
CA GLY A 129 -9.47 -8.90 7.97
C GLY A 129 -8.40 -8.61 6.93
N GLU A 130 -8.76 -7.77 5.97
CA GLU A 130 -7.82 -7.20 4.99
C GLU A 130 -8.26 -5.82 4.53
N LEU A 131 -7.30 -4.97 4.20
CA LEU A 131 -7.49 -3.65 3.60
C LEU A 131 -6.66 -3.57 2.32
N ASN A 132 -7.28 -3.19 1.21
CA ASN A 132 -6.54 -2.96 -0.04
C ASN A 132 -5.91 -1.57 0.02
N ILE A 133 -4.63 -1.45 -0.38
CA ILE A 133 -3.95 -0.16 -0.50
C ILE A 133 -4.22 0.38 -1.90
N ILE A 134 -5.03 1.45 -2.01
CA ILE A 134 -5.37 2.08 -3.28
C ILE A 134 -4.23 3.01 -3.73
N SER A 135 -3.67 3.75 -2.76
CA SER A 135 -2.50 4.59 -3.01
C SER A 135 -1.50 4.48 -1.86
N VAL A 136 -0.21 4.48 -2.21
CA VAL A 136 0.90 4.45 -1.26
C VAL A 136 1.48 5.86 -1.07
N PRO A 137 2.04 6.17 0.11
CA PRO A 137 2.71 7.43 0.34
C PRO A 137 3.86 7.66 -0.64
N GLY A 138 3.92 8.88 -1.18
CA GLY A 138 4.98 9.36 -2.07
C GLY A 138 5.64 10.62 -1.53
N ALA A 139 5.70 11.67 -2.35
CA ALA A 139 6.18 12.99 -1.91
C ALA A 139 5.24 13.65 -0.87
N VAL A 140 3.98 13.26 -0.87
CA VAL A 140 2.99 13.62 0.16
C VAL A 140 2.76 12.40 1.03
N GLU A 141 2.83 12.58 2.35
CA GLU A 141 2.55 11.53 3.32
C GLU A 141 1.03 11.31 3.43
N ALA A 142 0.47 10.75 2.38
CA ALA A 142 -0.94 10.39 2.27
C ALA A 142 -1.10 8.99 1.69
N MET A 143 -2.10 8.27 2.17
CA MET A 143 -2.41 6.90 1.75
C MET A 143 -3.93 6.74 1.65
N GLU A 144 -4.38 5.91 0.71
CA GLU A 144 -5.79 5.50 0.65
C GLU A 144 -5.93 3.99 0.85
N LEU A 145 -6.78 3.61 1.79
CA LEU A 145 -7.13 2.22 2.05
C LEU A 145 -8.59 1.95 1.68
N ARG A 146 -8.85 0.74 1.21
CA ARG A 146 -10.21 0.28 0.89
C ARG A 146 -10.54 -0.98 1.67
N LEU A 147 -11.60 -0.91 2.46
CA LEU A 147 -12.27 -2.06 3.04
C LEU A 147 -13.46 -2.44 2.17
N THR A 148 -13.51 -3.66 1.66
CA THR A 148 -14.64 -4.16 0.87
C THR A 148 -15.38 -5.23 1.65
N ARG A 149 -16.72 -5.10 1.73
CA ARG A 149 -17.61 -6.12 2.26
C ARG A 149 -18.20 -6.92 1.12
N THR A 150 -18.21 -8.22 1.29
CA THR A 150 -18.77 -9.17 0.30
C THR A 150 -19.82 -10.04 0.93
N ALA A 151 -20.83 -10.40 0.15
CA ALA A 151 -21.79 -11.46 0.47
C ALA A 151 -21.69 -12.50 -0.65
N ASP A 152 -21.46 -13.76 -0.30
CA ASP A 152 -21.24 -14.86 -1.25
C ASP A 152 -20.16 -14.55 -2.31
N GLY A 153 -19.11 -13.85 -1.89
CA GLY A 153 -18.00 -13.43 -2.77
C GLY A 153 -18.30 -12.20 -3.64
N VAL A 154 -19.51 -11.66 -3.61
CA VAL A 154 -19.92 -10.48 -4.38
C VAL A 154 -19.76 -9.21 -3.52
N PRO A 155 -19.00 -8.20 -3.95
CA PRO A 155 -18.92 -6.92 -3.25
C PRO A 155 -20.29 -6.22 -3.21
N PHE A 156 -20.70 -5.73 -2.04
CA PHE A 156 -21.92 -4.94 -1.90
C PHE A 156 -21.68 -3.53 -1.34
N VAL A 157 -20.63 -3.35 -0.51
CA VAL A 157 -20.24 -2.04 -0.01
C VAL A 157 -18.71 -1.96 0.17
N SER A 158 -18.13 -0.81 -0.13
CA SER A 158 -16.74 -0.50 0.17
C SER A 158 -16.63 0.80 0.95
N TYR A 159 -15.59 0.88 1.79
CA TYR A 159 -15.22 2.07 2.54
C TYR A 159 -13.83 2.51 2.13
N ILE A 160 -13.68 3.78 1.76
CA ILE A 160 -12.42 4.39 1.39
C ILE A 160 -11.96 5.29 2.54
N TYR A 161 -10.82 4.95 3.13
CA TYR A 161 -10.13 5.73 4.16
C TYR A 161 -9.03 6.54 3.49
N LYS A 162 -9.13 7.84 3.52
CA LYS A 162 -8.05 8.73 3.12
C LYS A 162 -7.28 9.17 4.35
N LEU A 163 -6.03 8.82 4.42
CA LEU A 163 -5.18 8.93 5.60
C LEU A 163 -4.01 9.87 5.33
N VAL A 164 -3.62 10.65 6.34
CA VAL A 164 -2.45 11.56 6.32
C VAL A 164 -1.65 11.40 7.60
N LYS A 165 -0.33 11.58 7.53
CA LYS A 165 0.55 11.68 8.70
C LYS A 165 0.58 13.07 9.27
#